data_9af37ea0c126246f89d8811a45e5d6d8
#
_entry.id   9af37ea0c126246f89d8811a45e5d6d8
#
_cell.length_a   1.000
_cell.length_b   1.000
_cell.length_c   1.000
_cell.angle_alpha   90.00
_cell.angle_beta   90.00
_cell.angle_gamma   90.00
#
_symmetry.space_group_name_H-M   'P 1'
#
loop_
_entity.id
_entity.type
_entity.pdbx_description
1 polymer ?
#
loop_
_entity_poly.entity_id
_entity_poly.type
_entity_poly.pdbx_seq_one_letter_code
_entity_poly.pdbx_strand_id
1 'polypeptide(L)'
;MKKKENEIQELKKLAEVLRTIGLDAKVVKEHDTYQGEVSDNIFCDVRHDDSWWVIWNDNFPHYEITYYKGDECVYDSLIEFNMLQVVKEILEEFKN
;
A
#
# COMPACT_ATOMS: atom_id res chain seq x y z
N MET A 1 -14.97 13.10 4.21
CA MET A 1 -14.44 13.75 3.04
C MET A 1 -13.03 14.25 3.20
N LYS A 2 -12.75 15.13 4.15
CA LYS A 2 -11.37 15.54 4.42
C LYS A 2 -10.48 14.36 4.82
N LYS A 3 -11.03 13.42 5.59
CA LYS A 3 -10.31 12.23 6.02
C LYS A 3 -9.88 11.38 4.82
N LYS A 4 -10.79 11.18 3.86
CA LYS A 4 -10.49 10.39 2.66
C LYS A 4 -9.45 11.07 1.78
N GLU A 5 -9.52 12.39 1.65
CA GLU A 5 -8.53 13.17 0.91
C GLU A 5 -7.16 13.07 1.57
N ASN A 6 -7.08 13.12 2.89
CA ASN A 6 -5.84 12.97 3.64
C ASN A 6 -5.24 11.58 3.42
N GLU A 7 -6.07 10.55 3.42
CA GLU A 7 -5.62 9.18 3.16
C GLU A 7 -5.00 9.06 1.77
N ILE A 8 -5.64 9.62 0.76
CA ILE A 8 -5.12 9.63 -0.60
C ILE A 8 -3.80 10.38 -0.69
N GLN A 9 -3.71 11.55 -0.06
CA GLN A 9 -2.49 12.35 -0.07
C GLN A 9 -1.33 11.61 0.60
N GLU A 10 -1.58 10.94 1.71
CA GLU A 10 -0.56 10.15 2.39
C GLU A 10 -0.09 8.98 1.53
N LEU A 11 -1.00 8.28 0.85
CA LEU A 11 -0.63 7.20 -0.07
C LEU A 11 0.18 7.73 -1.25
N LYS A 12 -0.17 8.91 -1.76
CA LYS A 12 0.59 9.53 -2.85
C LYS A 12 2.01 9.88 -2.42
N LYS A 13 2.18 10.40 -1.20
CA LYS A 13 3.49 10.69 -0.64
C LYS A 13 4.32 9.41 -0.49
N LEU A 14 3.70 8.37 0.00
CA LEU A 14 4.35 7.06 0.16
C LEU A 14 4.81 6.53 -1.20
N ALA A 15 3.93 6.56 -2.20
CA ALA A 15 4.27 6.11 -3.54
C ALA A 15 5.43 6.91 -4.12
N GLU A 16 5.44 8.22 -3.92
CA GLU A 16 6.51 9.09 -4.40
C GLU A 16 7.85 8.73 -3.76
N VAL A 17 7.88 8.53 -2.45
CA VAL A 17 9.08 8.10 -1.73
C VAL A 17 9.59 6.77 -2.29
N LEU A 18 8.71 5.81 -2.49
CA LEU A 18 9.09 4.49 -2.98
C LEU A 18 9.60 4.54 -4.42
N ARG A 19 9.03 5.40 -5.27
CA ARG A 19 9.56 5.59 -6.62
C ARG A 19 10.95 6.19 -6.60
N THR A 20 11.23 7.07 -5.65
CA THR A 20 12.54 7.71 -5.50
C THR A 20 13.64 6.68 -5.23
N ILE A 21 13.32 5.60 -4.56
CA ILE A 21 14.30 4.54 -4.24
C ILE A 21 14.31 3.40 -5.26
N GLY A 22 13.59 3.55 -6.37
CA GLY A 22 13.68 2.62 -7.49
C GLY A 22 12.57 1.59 -7.61
N LEU A 23 11.51 1.74 -6.82
CA LEU A 23 10.37 0.83 -6.87
C LEU A 23 9.28 1.37 -7.80
N ASP A 24 8.50 0.47 -8.39
CA ASP A 24 7.33 0.84 -9.17
C ASP A 24 6.14 0.96 -8.21
N ALA A 25 5.82 2.17 -7.84
CA ALA A 25 4.77 2.45 -6.85
C ALA A 25 3.74 3.43 -7.41
N LYS A 26 2.47 3.14 -7.18
CA LYS A 26 1.37 4.00 -7.61
C LYS A 26 0.18 3.84 -6.69
N VAL A 27 -0.67 4.85 -6.64
CA VAL A 27 -1.95 4.78 -5.93
C VAL A 27 -3.00 4.24 -6.90
N VAL A 28 -3.70 3.20 -6.48
CA VAL A 28 -4.74 2.56 -7.26
C VAL A 28 -6.09 2.79 -6.60
N LYS A 29 -7.08 3.11 -7.40
CA LYS A 29 -8.45 3.27 -6.96
C LYS A 29 -9.32 2.28 -7.73
N GLU A 30 -9.96 1.39 -6.99
CA GLU A 30 -10.84 0.37 -7.57
C GLU A 30 -12.26 0.54 -7.04
N HIS A 31 -13.22 0.32 -7.91
CA HIS A 31 -14.63 0.29 -7.54
C HIS A 31 -15.07 -1.16 -7.43
N ASP A 32 -15.66 -1.50 -6.30
CA ASP A 32 -16.18 -2.83 -6.07
C ASP A 32 -17.68 -2.74 -5.83
N THR A 33 -18.42 -3.63 -6.46
CA THR A 33 -19.87 -3.71 -6.28
C THR A 33 -20.21 -5.05 -5.65
N TYR A 34 -20.80 -5.01 -4.48
CA TYR A 34 -21.21 -6.22 -3.78
C TYR A 34 -22.61 -6.03 -3.22
N GLN A 35 -23.53 -6.89 -3.65
CA GLN A 35 -24.93 -6.85 -3.23
C GLN A 35 -25.59 -5.48 -3.46
N GLY A 36 -25.26 -4.85 -4.60
CA GLY A 36 -25.83 -3.55 -4.96
C GLY A 36 -25.17 -2.35 -4.31
N GLU A 37 -24.21 -2.56 -3.42
CA GLU A 37 -23.45 -1.49 -2.83
C GLU A 37 -22.13 -1.30 -3.56
N VAL A 38 -21.75 -0.05 -3.79
CA VAL A 38 -20.49 0.30 -4.43
C VAL A 38 -19.53 0.80 -3.37
N SER A 39 -18.36 0.18 -3.30
CA SER A 39 -17.30 0.63 -2.41
C SER A 39 -16.05 0.98 -3.22
N ASP A 40 -15.36 2.03 -2.79
CA ASP A 40 -14.10 2.44 -3.39
C ASP A 40 -12.95 1.91 -2.54
N ASN A 41 -12.08 1.14 -3.17
CA ASN A 41 -10.86 0.64 -2.53
C ASN A 41 -9.69 1.44 -3.06
N ILE A 42 -8.95 2.08 -2.16
CA ILE A 42 -7.80 2.91 -2.51
C ILE A 42 -6.59 2.36 -1.78
N PHE A 43 -5.55 2.03 -2.51
CA PHE A 43 -4.33 1.46 -1.94
C PHE A 43 -3.11 1.87 -2.75
N CYS A 44 -1.94 1.70 -2.15
CA CYS A 44 -0.67 1.89 -2.84
C CYS A 44 -0.21 0.53 -3.36
N ASP A 45 -0.01 0.42 -4.67
CA ASP A 45 0.45 -0.78 -5.36
C ASP A 45 1.94 -0.61 -5.63
N VAL A 46 2.77 -1.45 -5.03
CA VAL A 46 4.23 -1.37 -5.12
C VAL A 46 4.75 -2.68 -5.69
N ARG A 47 5.54 -2.59 -6.74
CA ARG A 47 6.12 -3.77 -7.40
C ARG A 47 7.60 -3.62 -7.62
N HIS A 48 8.31 -4.74 -7.47
CA HIS A 48 9.71 -4.85 -7.81
C HIS A 48 10.03 -6.31 -8.11
N ASP A 49 10.42 -6.62 -9.35
CA ASP A 49 10.63 -7.99 -9.84
C ASP A 49 9.40 -8.85 -9.54
N ASP A 50 9.55 -9.93 -8.78
CA ASP A 50 8.45 -10.81 -8.40
C ASP A 50 7.82 -10.45 -7.04
N SER A 51 8.23 -9.33 -6.46
CA SER A 51 7.69 -8.83 -5.19
C SER A 51 6.57 -7.83 -5.43
N TRP A 52 5.53 -7.94 -4.64
CA TRP A 52 4.37 -7.06 -4.75
C TRP A 52 3.85 -6.74 -3.35
N TRP A 53 3.73 -5.46 -3.05
CA TRP A 53 3.19 -4.97 -1.77
C TRP A 53 1.90 -4.20 -2.06
N VAL A 54 0.87 -4.50 -1.29
CA VAL A 54 -0.39 -3.76 -1.32
C VAL A 54 -0.52 -3.07 0.03
N ILE A 55 -0.58 -1.75 0.02
CA ILE A 55 -0.53 -0.95 1.22
C ILE A 55 -1.81 -0.13 1.34
N TRP A 56 -2.50 -0.33 2.46
CA TRP A 56 -3.75 0.36 2.78
C TRP A 56 -3.54 1.27 3.97
N ASN A 57 -4.28 2.36 4.03
CA ASN A 57 -4.28 3.22 5.21
C ASN A 57 -5.70 3.48 5.72
N ASP A 58 -6.55 2.46 5.68
CA ASP A 58 -7.95 2.54 6.14
C ASP A 58 -8.05 2.99 7.60
N ASN A 59 -7.04 2.68 8.40
CA ASN A 59 -6.96 3.06 9.80
C ASN A 59 -5.98 4.21 10.01
N PHE A 60 -6.02 5.20 9.11
CA PHE A 60 -5.14 6.36 9.22
C PHE A 60 -5.05 6.89 10.65
N PRO A 61 -3.83 7.15 11.19
CA PRO A 61 -2.55 7.25 10.48
C PRO A 61 -1.76 5.94 10.33
N HIS A 62 -2.40 4.81 10.51
CA HIS A 62 -1.74 3.50 10.44
C HIS A 62 -1.94 2.85 9.08
N TYR A 63 -1.02 1.99 8.71
CA TYR A 63 -1.02 1.29 7.44
C TYR A 63 -1.07 -0.21 7.65
N GLU A 64 -1.73 -0.89 6.72
CA GLU A 64 -1.71 -2.34 6.62
C GLU A 64 -0.94 -2.70 5.35
N ILE A 65 -0.13 -3.75 5.42
CA ILE A 65 0.67 -4.21 4.29
C ILE A 65 0.40 -5.68 4.04
N THR A 66 0.12 -6.00 2.78
CA THR A 66 0.11 -7.38 2.32
C THR A 66 1.25 -7.54 1.34
N TYR A 67 2.11 -8.53 1.55
CA TYR A 67 3.28 -8.79 0.73
C TYR A 67 3.15 -10.12 0.01
N TYR A 68 3.34 -10.09 -1.29
CA TYR A 68 3.33 -11.26 -2.17
C TYR A 68 4.70 -11.45 -2.80
N LYS A 69 5.13 -12.70 -2.91
CA LYS A 69 6.32 -13.09 -3.65
C LYS A 69 5.89 -14.08 -4.71
N GLY A 70 5.95 -13.68 -5.98
CA GLY A 70 5.34 -14.45 -7.05
C GLY A 70 3.83 -14.55 -6.81
N ASP A 71 3.31 -15.76 -6.76
CA ASP A 71 1.90 -16.01 -6.53
C ASP A 71 1.55 -16.27 -5.06
N GLU A 72 2.55 -16.23 -4.18
CA GLU A 72 2.34 -16.56 -2.77
C GLU A 72 2.21 -15.31 -1.91
N CYS A 73 1.20 -15.30 -1.04
CA CYS A 73 1.09 -14.29 0.00
C CYS A 73 2.06 -14.65 1.13
N VAL A 74 3.10 -13.84 1.29
CA VAL A 74 4.14 -14.10 2.29
C VAL A 74 3.66 -13.69 3.68
N TYR A 75 3.06 -12.51 3.78
CA TYR A 75 2.45 -12.07 5.03
C TYR A 75 1.38 -11.03 4.74
N ASP A 76 0.46 -10.94 5.68
CA ASP A 76 -0.58 -9.92 5.69
C ASP A 76 -0.52 -9.31 7.08
N SER A 77 0.08 -8.14 7.17
CA SER A 77 0.30 -7.49 8.46
C SER A 77 -0.86 -6.57 8.79
N LEU A 78 -1.52 -6.88 9.90
CA LEU A 78 -2.56 -6.03 10.47
C LEU A 78 -1.97 -5.05 11.49
N ILE A 79 -0.63 -5.05 11.61
CA ILE A 79 0.06 -4.20 12.56
C ILE A 79 0.06 -2.77 12.06
N GLU A 80 -0.09 -1.86 12.98
CA GLU A 80 -0.13 -0.44 12.73
C GLU A 80 1.26 0.09 12.43
N PHE A 81 1.53 0.32 11.15
CA PHE A 81 2.79 0.92 10.71
C PHE A 81 2.59 2.40 10.43
N ASN A 82 3.56 3.21 10.80
CA ASN A 82 3.63 4.57 10.27
C ASN A 82 4.36 4.52 8.92
N MET A 83 4.37 5.62 8.19
CA MET A 83 4.99 5.67 6.86
C MET A 83 6.46 5.24 6.88
N LEU A 84 7.21 5.66 7.88
CA LEU A 84 8.63 5.31 8.00
C LEU A 84 8.83 3.80 8.16
N GLN A 85 8.01 3.18 8.98
CA GLN A 85 8.06 1.73 9.19
C GLN A 85 7.69 0.97 7.91
N VAL A 86 6.71 1.46 7.17
CA VAL A 86 6.33 0.87 5.87
C VAL A 86 7.52 0.91 4.91
N VAL A 87 8.18 2.04 4.80
CA VAL A 87 9.34 2.19 3.91
C VAL A 87 10.47 1.26 4.34
N LYS A 88 10.75 1.16 5.63
CA LYS A 88 11.78 0.25 6.14
C LYS A 88 11.49 -1.21 5.83
N GLU A 89 10.25 -1.61 6.03
CA GLU A 89 9.81 -2.98 5.76
C GLU A 89 10.01 -3.36 4.29
N ILE A 90 9.63 -2.47 3.40
CA ILE A 90 9.80 -2.67 1.96
C ILE A 90 11.28 -2.67 1.59
N LEU A 91 12.07 -1.76 2.16
CA LEU A 91 13.50 -1.70 1.86
C LEU A 91 14.23 -2.98 2.25
N GLU A 92 13.87 -3.60 3.35
CA GLU A 92 14.49 -4.86 3.77
C GLU A 92 14.27 -5.95 2.72
N GLU A 93 13.07 -6.06 2.19
CA GLU A 93 12.76 -7.03 1.15
C GLU A 93 13.40 -6.65 -0.18
N PHE A 94 13.43 -5.35 -0.49
CA PHE A 94 13.99 -4.84 -1.72
C PHE A 94 15.49 -5.11 -1.83
N LYS A 95 16.20 -5.05 -0.71
CA LYS A 95 17.65 -5.28 -0.69
C LYS A 95 18.03 -6.76 -0.76
N ASN A 96 17.10 -7.61 -0.45
CA ASN A 96 17.31 -9.05 -0.53
C ASN A 96 16.91 -9.54 -1.93
#